data_4596e043ef29ca7f51e230220422da84
#
_entry.id   4596e043ef29ca7f51e230220422da84
#
_cell.length_a   1.000
_cell.length_b   1.000
_cell.length_c   1.000
_cell.angle_alpha   90.00
_cell.angle_beta   90.00
_cell.angle_gamma   90.00
#
_symmetry.space_group_name_H-M   'P 1'
#
loop_
_entity.id
_entity.type
_entity.pdbx_description
1 polymer ?
#
loop_
_entity_poly.entity_id
_entity_poly.type
_entity_poly.pdbx_seq_one_letter_code
_entity_poly.pdbx_strand_id
1 'polypeptide(L)'
;MTDEITDRQRRYTLFMLVLVYTSSHVDRQIMGILGQPIKESLLISDTQLGLLTGIMFAVFYATLGMPMAMWADRNNRRNLISFSVFLWSLMTALCAAATNFMQLLLLRIGVGVGEAGSNPPSHSMIADLYPPEKRSTAMAIFGTGINWGILIGFLVGGWINEWYGWRIAFVVVGLPGILLALLVRYTVKEPPRGYSESLKQEVAAPGFWEVVGFIWRSSVLRHIVAAGALVSFAGYASVIWIPIYLVRIHGMGTGEVGSYLALLIGVGGAIGIYLGGRIADFMSARRGEQWLPWVVALSSLISLPMLFLTFMASTPMMAIAAYVLPAMLGTLYVAPGFALIQNATPLEMRSVAAAINLFVTNIVGLGLGPFTVGFFSDFFAQSYGEDGLRWGLATTIVILLWGIFHYWRCGIMIKRKNDQGVLQGEPN
;
A
#
# COMPACT_ATOMS: atom_id res chain seq x y z
N MET A 1 28.46 29.56 3.87
CA MET A 1 29.00 28.38 3.20
C MET A 1 27.92 27.29 3.31
N THR A 2 27.14 27.06 2.28
CA THR A 2 26.23 25.91 2.22
C THR A 2 27.10 24.67 2.02
N ASP A 3 27.15 23.78 3.04
CA ASP A 3 27.85 22.49 2.94
C ASP A 3 27.35 21.76 1.69
N GLU A 4 28.17 21.67 0.65
CA GLU A 4 27.82 20.92 -0.57
C GLU A 4 27.55 19.46 -0.20
N ILE A 5 26.37 18.97 -0.57
CA ILE A 5 26.01 17.57 -0.37
C ILE A 5 26.74 16.72 -1.41
N THR A 6 27.68 15.90 -0.97
CA THR A 6 28.42 15.01 -1.85
C THR A 6 27.53 13.91 -2.42
N ASP A 7 27.89 13.36 -3.60
CA ASP A 7 27.16 12.23 -4.20
C ASP A 7 27.10 11.01 -3.28
N ARG A 8 28.11 10.80 -2.45
CA ARG A 8 28.13 9.73 -1.44
C ARG A 8 27.04 9.96 -0.37
N GLN A 9 26.91 11.19 0.13
CA GLN A 9 25.90 11.56 1.12
C GLN A 9 24.48 11.44 0.53
N ARG A 10 24.29 11.84 -0.74
CA ARG A 10 23.03 11.74 -1.47
C ARG A 10 22.58 10.28 -1.60
N ARG A 11 23.48 9.38 -2.05
CA ARG A 11 23.19 7.94 -2.17
C ARG A 11 22.95 7.29 -0.81
N TYR A 12 23.73 7.66 0.20
CA TYR A 12 23.55 7.18 1.56
C TYR A 12 22.19 7.57 2.14
N THR A 13 21.78 8.83 1.99
CA THR A 13 20.47 9.29 2.45
C THR A 13 19.34 8.52 1.76
N LEU A 14 19.42 8.34 0.43
CA LEU A 14 18.42 7.54 -0.30
C LEU A 14 18.36 6.10 0.23
N PHE A 15 19.51 5.46 0.45
CA PHE A 15 19.57 4.12 1.01
C PHE A 15 18.92 4.05 2.39
N MET A 16 19.19 5.01 3.28
CA MET A 16 18.56 5.06 4.60
C MET A 16 17.04 5.25 4.51
N LEU A 17 16.55 6.09 3.57
CA LEU A 17 15.12 6.26 3.33
C LEU A 17 14.47 4.99 2.78
N VAL A 18 15.16 4.23 1.91
CA VAL A 18 14.70 2.90 1.46
C VAL A 18 14.56 1.95 2.65
N LEU A 19 15.54 1.91 3.55
CA LEU A 19 15.45 1.07 4.77
C LEU A 19 14.29 1.49 5.68
N VAL A 20 14.04 2.79 5.84
CA VAL A 20 12.89 3.32 6.59
C VAL A 20 11.58 2.83 5.94
N TYR A 21 11.47 2.93 4.63
CA TYR A 21 10.27 2.50 3.91
C TYR A 21 10.08 0.98 3.91
N THR A 22 11.18 0.24 3.85
CA THR A 22 11.21 -1.22 4.04
C THR A 22 10.68 -1.58 5.43
N SER A 23 11.22 -0.95 6.49
CA SER A 23 10.80 -1.21 7.87
C SER A 23 9.30 -1.02 8.07
N SER A 24 8.72 0.08 7.57
CA SER A 24 7.26 0.30 7.71
C SER A 24 6.44 -0.79 7.02
N HIS A 25 6.90 -1.32 5.89
CA HIS A 25 6.18 -2.40 5.19
C HIS A 25 6.38 -3.77 5.86
N VAL A 26 7.53 -4.03 6.51
CA VAL A 26 7.71 -5.21 7.37
C VAL A 26 6.67 -5.20 8.49
N ASP A 27 6.50 -4.06 9.17
CA ASP A 27 5.53 -3.89 10.26
C ASP A 27 4.07 -4.10 9.84
N ARG A 28 3.75 -3.78 8.59
CA ARG A 28 2.41 -4.04 8.04
C ARG A 28 2.19 -5.52 7.73
N GLN A 29 3.17 -6.17 7.13
CA GLN A 29 3.03 -7.58 6.71
C GLN A 29 3.04 -8.55 7.88
N ILE A 30 3.75 -8.22 8.97
CA ILE A 30 3.83 -9.09 10.13
C ILE A 30 2.45 -9.39 10.73
N MET A 31 1.52 -8.44 10.69
CA MET A 31 0.15 -8.65 11.17
C MET A 31 -0.63 -9.69 10.38
N GLY A 32 -0.40 -9.79 9.07
CA GLY A 32 -1.04 -10.79 8.23
C GLY A 32 -0.54 -12.21 8.57
N ILE A 33 0.79 -12.39 8.63
CA ILE A 33 1.37 -13.72 8.89
C ILE A 33 1.18 -14.18 10.34
N LEU A 34 1.13 -13.26 11.32
CA LEU A 34 0.89 -13.55 12.73
C LEU A 34 -0.60 -13.56 13.10
N GLY A 35 -1.50 -13.26 12.17
CA GLY A 35 -2.93 -13.09 12.46
C GLY A 35 -3.57 -14.29 13.14
N GLN A 36 -3.34 -15.50 12.64
CA GLN A 36 -3.91 -16.72 13.25
C GLN A 36 -3.33 -17.00 14.64
N PRO A 37 -1.99 -17.03 14.88
CA PRO A 37 -1.43 -17.18 16.21
C PRO A 37 -1.89 -16.12 17.22
N ILE A 38 -2.04 -14.87 16.79
CA ILE A 38 -2.56 -13.79 17.66
C ILE A 38 -4.02 -14.05 18.03
N LYS A 39 -4.87 -14.42 17.04
CA LYS A 39 -6.27 -14.73 17.26
C LYS A 39 -6.44 -15.83 18.30
N GLU A 40 -5.71 -16.92 18.17
CA GLU A 40 -5.76 -18.06 19.10
C GLU A 40 -5.26 -17.69 20.49
N SER A 41 -4.14 -16.95 20.57
CA SER A 41 -3.52 -16.56 21.84
C SER A 41 -4.35 -15.55 22.65
N LEU A 42 -5.01 -14.60 21.98
CA LEU A 42 -5.78 -13.53 22.61
C LEU A 42 -7.29 -13.79 22.59
N LEU A 43 -7.74 -14.92 22.02
CA LEU A 43 -9.15 -15.33 21.89
C LEU A 43 -10.02 -14.23 21.25
N ILE A 44 -9.50 -13.59 20.20
CA ILE A 44 -10.19 -12.50 19.49
C ILE A 44 -10.96 -13.04 18.27
N SER A 45 -12.01 -12.31 17.86
CA SER A 45 -12.77 -12.64 16.65
C SER A 45 -12.05 -12.21 15.37
N ASP A 46 -12.50 -12.69 14.21
CA ASP A 46 -11.98 -12.26 12.91
C ASP A 46 -12.30 -10.79 12.64
N THR A 47 -13.46 -10.30 13.08
CA THR A 47 -13.83 -8.88 13.04
C THR A 47 -12.83 -8.04 13.83
N GLN A 48 -12.47 -8.47 15.04
CA GLN A 48 -11.46 -7.79 15.87
C GLN A 48 -10.08 -7.80 15.20
N LEU A 49 -9.70 -8.93 14.59
CA LEU A 49 -8.44 -9.02 13.84
C LEU A 49 -8.44 -8.09 12.62
N GLY A 50 -9.56 -8.02 11.90
CA GLY A 50 -9.74 -7.07 10.80
C GLY A 50 -9.69 -5.61 11.23
N LEU A 51 -10.17 -5.28 12.44
CA LEU A 51 -10.01 -3.94 13.04
C LEU A 51 -8.54 -3.60 13.31
N LEU A 52 -7.78 -4.55 13.87
CA LEU A 52 -6.36 -4.37 14.20
C LEU A 52 -5.49 -4.16 12.97
N THR A 53 -5.78 -4.90 11.89
CA THR A 53 -4.98 -4.90 10.66
C THR A 53 -5.43 -3.86 9.65
N GLY A 54 -6.67 -3.41 9.72
CA GLY A 54 -7.32 -2.52 8.75
C GLY A 54 -7.65 -1.14 9.32
N ILE A 55 -8.91 -0.94 9.74
CA ILE A 55 -9.50 0.39 10.00
C ILE A 55 -8.68 1.22 10.98
N MET A 56 -8.30 0.64 12.13
CA MET A 56 -7.64 1.42 13.18
C MET A 56 -6.27 1.93 12.73
N PHE A 57 -5.51 1.12 12.02
CA PHE A 57 -4.26 1.58 11.43
C PHE A 57 -4.51 2.63 10.33
N ALA A 58 -5.41 2.33 9.37
CA ALA A 58 -5.62 3.17 8.20
C ALA A 58 -6.16 4.56 8.53
N VAL A 59 -7.08 4.67 9.48
CA VAL A 59 -7.67 5.97 9.91
C VAL A 59 -6.57 6.86 10.48
N PHE A 60 -5.78 6.39 11.43
CA PHE A 60 -4.72 7.22 12.03
C PHE A 60 -3.60 7.52 11.05
N TYR A 61 -3.18 6.55 10.24
CA TYR A 61 -2.18 6.75 9.20
C TYR A 61 -2.62 7.80 8.16
N ALA A 62 -3.84 7.69 7.64
CA ALA A 62 -4.32 8.57 6.58
C ALA A 62 -4.65 9.99 7.10
N THR A 63 -5.30 10.09 8.27
CA THR A 63 -5.69 11.40 8.83
C THR A 63 -4.50 12.20 9.33
N LEU A 64 -3.50 11.56 9.93
CA LEU A 64 -2.30 12.23 10.44
C LEU A 64 -1.26 12.50 9.36
N GLY A 65 -1.32 11.83 8.22
CA GLY A 65 -0.38 12.04 7.12
C GLY A 65 -0.31 13.49 6.64
N MET A 66 -1.45 14.18 6.55
CA MET A 66 -1.52 15.59 6.14
C MET A 66 -0.94 16.56 7.20
N PRO A 67 -1.35 16.52 8.48
CA PRO A 67 -0.70 17.32 9.54
C PRO A 67 0.81 17.08 9.63
N MET A 68 1.27 15.82 9.49
CA MET A 68 2.69 15.50 9.52
C MET A 68 3.45 16.04 8.30
N ALA A 69 2.83 16.05 7.11
CA ALA A 69 3.40 16.71 5.93
C ALA A 69 3.56 18.22 6.16
N MET A 70 2.52 18.89 6.67
CA MET A 70 2.57 20.32 7.00
C MET A 70 3.62 20.63 8.07
N TRP A 71 3.80 19.75 9.03
CA TRP A 71 4.84 19.89 10.04
C TRP A 71 6.23 19.69 9.43
N ALA A 72 6.38 18.69 8.55
CA ALA A 72 7.61 18.45 7.79
C ALA A 72 8.05 19.67 6.97
N ASP A 73 7.09 20.40 6.39
CA ASP A 73 7.37 21.61 5.58
C ASP A 73 7.98 22.76 6.38
N ARG A 74 7.76 22.78 7.68
CA ARG A 74 8.23 23.88 8.56
C ARG A 74 9.41 23.50 9.44
N ASN A 75 9.68 22.20 9.62
CA ASN A 75 10.65 21.68 10.56
C ASN A 75 11.70 20.79 9.88
N ASN A 76 12.61 20.26 10.67
CA ASN A 76 13.67 19.35 10.21
C ASN A 76 13.05 17.96 9.90
N ARG A 77 13.08 17.58 8.62
CA ARG A 77 12.47 16.33 8.10
C ARG A 77 13.17 15.09 8.59
N ARG A 78 14.50 15.10 8.70
CA ARG A 78 15.31 14.00 9.25
C ARG A 78 14.88 13.69 10.69
N ASN A 79 14.67 14.73 11.52
CA ASN A 79 14.26 14.54 12.90
C ASN A 79 12.86 13.95 13.00
N LEU A 80 11.96 14.40 12.14
CA LEU A 80 10.59 13.87 12.06
C LEU A 80 10.62 12.40 11.63
N ILE A 81 11.36 12.04 10.56
CA ILE A 81 11.50 10.65 10.11
C ILE A 81 12.09 9.79 11.24
N SER A 82 13.17 10.24 11.88
CA SER A 82 13.80 9.48 12.98
C SER A 82 12.83 9.24 14.13
N PHE A 83 12.11 10.28 14.58
CA PHE A 83 11.11 10.15 15.65
C PHE A 83 9.97 9.21 15.25
N SER A 84 9.49 9.32 14.02
CA SER A 84 8.46 8.46 13.45
C SER A 84 8.88 7.00 13.45
N VAL A 85 10.08 6.69 12.93
CA VAL A 85 10.65 5.33 12.93
C VAL A 85 10.77 4.80 14.35
N PHE A 86 11.30 5.61 15.27
CA PHE A 86 11.41 5.22 16.68
C PHE A 86 10.05 4.88 17.29
N LEU A 87 9.06 5.75 17.09
CA LEU A 87 7.73 5.60 17.68
C LEU A 87 7.05 4.31 17.19
N TRP A 88 6.94 4.11 15.87
CA TRP A 88 6.25 2.90 15.39
C TRP A 88 7.01 1.62 15.73
N SER A 89 8.34 1.64 15.67
CA SER A 89 9.17 0.46 16.00
C SER A 89 9.07 0.08 17.47
N LEU A 90 9.02 1.08 18.36
CA LEU A 90 8.75 0.87 19.78
C LEU A 90 7.35 0.28 20.00
N MET A 91 6.33 0.84 19.36
CA MET A 91 4.96 0.33 19.45
C MET A 91 4.86 -1.11 18.91
N THR A 92 5.55 -1.41 17.80
CA THR A 92 5.64 -2.77 17.24
C THR A 92 6.31 -3.73 18.23
N ALA A 93 7.44 -3.37 18.80
CA ALA A 93 8.10 -4.21 19.81
C ALA A 93 7.22 -4.43 21.05
N LEU A 94 6.52 -3.39 21.51
CA LEU A 94 5.58 -3.47 22.63
C LEU A 94 4.35 -4.35 22.35
N CYS A 95 3.97 -4.57 21.09
CA CYS A 95 2.92 -5.54 20.73
C CYS A 95 3.20 -6.94 21.29
N ALA A 96 4.47 -7.30 21.47
CA ALA A 96 4.88 -8.56 22.12
C ALA A 96 4.36 -8.72 23.56
N ALA A 97 4.16 -7.61 24.27
CA ALA A 97 3.70 -7.60 25.66
C ALA A 97 2.15 -7.57 25.78
N ALA A 98 1.42 -7.46 24.65
CA ALA A 98 -0.03 -7.41 24.69
C ALA A 98 -0.64 -8.73 25.19
N THR A 99 -1.56 -8.63 26.16
CA THR A 99 -2.27 -9.76 26.79
C THR A 99 -3.75 -9.78 26.43
N ASN A 100 -4.26 -8.75 25.78
CA ASN A 100 -5.67 -8.65 25.36
C ASN A 100 -5.80 -7.78 24.11
N PHE A 101 -6.99 -7.83 23.51
CA PHE A 101 -7.35 -7.05 22.31
C PHE A 101 -7.10 -5.55 22.45
N MET A 102 -7.51 -4.94 23.58
CA MET A 102 -7.44 -3.48 23.74
C MET A 102 -6.00 -2.96 23.80
N GLN A 103 -5.12 -3.70 24.48
CA GLN A 103 -3.69 -3.35 24.52
C GLN A 103 -3.07 -3.42 23.13
N LEU A 104 -3.33 -4.53 22.39
CA LEU A 104 -2.82 -4.66 21.03
C LEU A 104 -3.39 -3.60 20.10
N LEU A 105 -4.69 -3.25 20.24
CA LEU A 105 -5.33 -2.19 19.47
C LEU A 105 -4.66 -0.83 19.67
N LEU A 106 -4.43 -0.43 20.93
CA LEU A 106 -3.79 0.85 21.22
C LEU A 106 -2.36 0.92 20.68
N LEU A 107 -1.61 -0.18 20.78
CA LEU A 107 -0.26 -0.28 20.21
C LEU A 107 -0.29 -0.18 18.68
N ARG A 108 -1.24 -0.82 18.01
CA ARG A 108 -1.42 -0.74 16.56
C ARG A 108 -1.83 0.67 16.09
N ILE A 109 -2.65 1.37 16.88
CA ILE A 109 -2.92 2.80 16.65
C ILE A 109 -1.61 3.59 16.74
N GLY A 110 -0.79 3.34 17.76
CA GLY A 110 0.52 3.98 17.92
C GLY A 110 1.47 3.73 16.75
N VAL A 111 1.45 2.51 16.16
CA VAL A 111 2.18 2.21 14.91
C VAL A 111 1.66 3.10 13.77
N GLY A 112 0.34 3.18 13.56
CA GLY A 112 -0.26 4.00 12.50
C GLY A 112 0.08 5.49 12.64
N VAL A 113 0.06 6.02 13.86
CA VAL A 113 0.48 7.40 14.20
C VAL A 113 1.95 7.62 13.84
N GLY A 114 2.84 6.69 14.23
CA GLY A 114 4.26 6.77 13.93
C GLY A 114 4.53 6.75 12.44
N GLU A 115 3.95 5.82 11.70
CA GLU A 115 4.19 5.67 10.25
C GLU A 115 3.73 6.88 9.43
N ALA A 116 2.70 7.59 9.87
CA ALA A 116 2.18 8.78 9.18
C ALA A 116 3.22 9.88 8.95
N GLY A 117 4.24 9.97 9.84
CA GLY A 117 5.25 11.01 9.79
C GLY A 117 6.50 10.70 8.96
N SER A 118 6.55 9.58 8.22
CA SER A 118 7.78 9.19 7.51
C SER A 118 7.73 9.43 5.99
N ASN A 119 6.64 9.12 5.35
CA ASN A 119 6.53 9.09 3.89
C ASN A 119 6.58 10.49 3.24
N PRO A 120 5.77 11.48 3.66
CA PRO A 120 5.81 12.82 3.06
C PRO A 120 7.18 13.49 3.20
N PRO A 121 7.84 13.50 4.38
CA PRO A 121 9.16 14.11 4.50
C PRO A 121 10.25 13.36 3.73
N SER A 122 10.14 12.02 3.56
CA SER A 122 11.07 11.25 2.73
C SER A 122 10.99 11.66 1.26
N HIS A 123 9.79 11.81 0.71
CA HIS A 123 9.58 12.32 -0.65
C HIS A 123 10.14 13.73 -0.83
N SER A 124 9.91 14.62 0.14
CA SER A 124 10.43 15.98 0.13
C SER A 124 11.97 16.00 0.18
N MET A 125 12.61 15.19 1.02
CA MET A 125 14.06 15.08 1.06
C MET A 125 14.66 14.54 -0.25
N ILE A 126 14.02 13.56 -0.89
CA ILE A 126 14.47 13.02 -2.19
C ILE A 126 14.34 14.09 -3.27
N ALA A 127 13.25 14.88 -3.27
CA ALA A 127 13.06 15.95 -4.23
C ALA A 127 14.14 17.05 -4.12
N ASP A 128 14.58 17.36 -2.91
CA ASP A 128 15.67 18.31 -2.69
C ASP A 128 17.06 17.73 -3.02
N LEU A 129 17.28 16.44 -2.83
CA LEU A 129 18.58 15.80 -3.08
C LEU A 129 18.85 15.53 -4.55
N TYR A 130 17.80 15.29 -5.36
CA TYR A 130 17.95 14.86 -6.75
C TYR A 130 17.36 15.89 -7.71
N PRO A 131 18.11 16.32 -8.74
CA PRO A 131 17.59 17.21 -9.76
C PRO A 131 16.44 16.53 -10.56
N PRO A 132 15.58 17.32 -11.22
CA PRO A 132 14.39 16.82 -11.91
C PRO A 132 14.65 15.60 -12.82
N GLU A 133 15.78 15.57 -13.54
CA GLU A 133 16.15 14.51 -14.50
C GLU A 133 16.45 13.16 -13.80
N LYS A 134 16.87 13.18 -12.54
CA LYS A 134 17.23 11.98 -11.74
C LYS A 134 16.20 11.67 -10.66
N ARG A 135 15.24 12.55 -10.41
CA ARG A 135 14.26 12.45 -9.32
C ARG A 135 13.36 11.22 -9.47
N SER A 136 12.88 10.95 -10.69
CA SER A 136 12.04 9.78 -10.96
C SER A 136 12.76 8.46 -10.63
N THR A 137 14.05 8.34 -11.00
CA THR A 137 14.85 7.16 -10.68
C THR A 137 15.05 7.01 -9.16
N ALA A 138 15.33 8.10 -8.46
CA ALA A 138 15.47 8.08 -7.00
C ALA A 138 14.17 7.68 -6.29
N MET A 139 13.02 8.19 -6.75
CA MET A 139 11.70 7.81 -6.25
C MET A 139 11.38 6.34 -6.54
N ALA A 140 11.75 5.82 -7.71
CA ALA A 140 11.59 4.40 -8.05
C ALA A 140 12.44 3.50 -7.12
N ILE A 141 13.70 3.88 -6.86
CA ILE A 141 14.56 3.18 -5.90
C ILE A 141 13.93 3.20 -4.50
N PHE A 142 13.45 4.36 -4.02
CA PHE A 142 12.73 4.47 -2.76
C PHE A 142 11.52 3.55 -2.71
N GLY A 143 10.73 3.50 -3.79
CA GLY A 143 9.55 2.65 -3.93
C GLY A 143 9.84 1.15 -3.80
N THR A 144 11.05 0.69 -4.12
CA THR A 144 11.43 -0.74 -3.94
C THR A 144 11.34 -1.19 -2.49
N GLY A 145 11.38 -0.25 -1.53
CA GLY A 145 11.21 -0.53 -0.10
C GLY A 145 9.92 -1.27 0.21
N ILE A 146 8.85 -1.06 -0.55
CA ILE A 146 7.58 -1.82 -0.41
C ILE A 146 7.83 -3.32 -0.59
N ASN A 147 8.46 -3.69 -1.71
CA ASN A 147 8.65 -5.10 -2.08
C ASN A 147 9.65 -5.79 -1.14
N TRP A 148 10.73 -5.09 -0.75
CA TRP A 148 11.66 -5.58 0.27
C TRP A 148 10.97 -5.78 1.61
N GLY A 149 10.09 -4.84 2.02
CA GLY A 149 9.34 -4.94 3.26
C GLY A 149 8.36 -6.11 3.25
N ILE A 150 7.66 -6.36 2.14
CA ILE A 150 6.77 -7.50 1.98
C ILE A 150 7.56 -8.82 2.06
N LEU A 151 8.66 -8.91 1.31
CA LEU A 151 9.50 -10.10 1.28
C LEU A 151 10.07 -10.43 2.67
N ILE A 152 10.68 -9.45 3.32
CA ILE A 152 11.29 -9.62 4.65
C ILE A 152 10.21 -9.88 5.70
N GLY A 153 9.10 -9.13 5.67
CA GLY A 153 8.01 -9.25 6.65
C GLY A 153 7.39 -10.63 6.68
N PHE A 154 7.10 -11.20 5.50
CA PHE A 154 6.57 -12.56 5.42
C PHE A 154 7.62 -13.61 5.80
N LEU A 155 8.85 -13.52 5.29
CA LEU A 155 9.91 -14.49 5.60
C LEU A 155 10.27 -14.47 7.09
N VAL A 156 10.67 -13.31 7.60
CA VAL A 156 11.13 -13.18 8.99
C VAL A 156 9.97 -13.40 9.95
N GLY A 157 8.81 -12.78 9.70
CA GLY A 157 7.63 -12.94 10.54
C GLY A 157 7.16 -14.39 10.61
N GLY A 158 7.12 -15.07 9.46
CA GLY A 158 6.68 -16.47 9.37
C GLY A 158 7.61 -17.43 10.12
N TRP A 159 8.91 -17.43 9.81
CA TRP A 159 9.88 -18.35 10.42
C TRP A 159 10.15 -18.06 11.89
N ILE A 160 10.21 -16.79 12.30
CA ILE A 160 10.39 -16.48 13.73
C ILE A 160 9.15 -16.88 14.51
N ASN A 161 7.93 -16.71 13.97
CA ASN A 161 6.73 -17.21 14.63
C ASN A 161 6.73 -18.75 14.75
N GLU A 162 7.13 -19.44 13.71
CA GLU A 162 7.19 -20.91 13.70
C GLU A 162 8.09 -21.47 14.81
N TRP A 163 9.26 -20.82 15.02
CA TRP A 163 10.26 -21.32 15.99
C TRP A 163 10.07 -20.78 17.40
N TYR A 164 9.66 -19.51 17.54
CA TYR A 164 9.69 -18.79 18.82
C TYR A 164 8.37 -18.12 19.20
N GLY A 165 7.35 -18.21 18.34
CA GLY A 165 6.04 -17.61 18.57
C GLY A 165 5.95 -16.12 18.19
N TRP A 166 4.70 -15.64 18.08
CA TRP A 166 4.37 -14.32 17.55
C TRP A 166 4.92 -13.15 18.39
N ARG A 167 5.08 -13.34 19.71
CA ARG A 167 5.64 -12.32 20.59
C ARG A 167 7.09 -12.01 20.24
N ILE A 168 7.90 -13.04 20.05
CA ILE A 168 9.31 -12.87 19.67
C ILE A 168 9.40 -12.29 18.25
N ALA A 169 8.48 -12.66 17.33
CA ALA A 169 8.45 -12.07 15.99
C ALA A 169 8.27 -10.54 16.03
N PHE A 170 7.38 -10.01 16.88
CA PHE A 170 7.24 -8.57 17.06
C PHE A 170 8.50 -7.89 17.61
N VAL A 171 9.20 -8.52 18.56
CA VAL A 171 10.46 -7.98 19.11
C VAL A 171 11.54 -7.95 18.02
N VAL A 172 11.69 -9.05 17.26
CA VAL A 172 12.71 -9.17 16.20
C VAL A 172 12.48 -8.17 15.08
N VAL A 173 11.22 -7.84 14.77
CA VAL A 173 10.88 -6.84 13.75
C VAL A 173 10.98 -5.41 14.29
N GLY A 174 10.53 -5.15 15.50
CA GLY A 174 10.51 -3.80 16.08
C GLY A 174 11.88 -3.28 16.49
N LEU A 175 12.71 -4.09 17.14
CA LEU A 175 14.00 -3.62 17.66
C LEU A 175 14.96 -3.06 16.59
N PRO A 176 15.14 -3.68 15.40
CA PRO A 176 16.00 -3.13 14.35
C PRO A 176 15.57 -1.75 13.89
N GLY A 177 14.25 -1.46 13.90
CA GLY A 177 13.73 -0.14 13.56
C GLY A 177 14.13 0.95 14.56
N ILE A 178 14.24 0.63 15.86
CA ILE A 178 14.76 1.56 16.87
C ILE A 178 16.23 1.93 16.55
N LEU A 179 17.05 0.93 16.19
CA LEU A 179 18.42 1.17 15.75
C LEU A 179 18.46 2.01 14.47
N LEU A 180 17.58 1.70 13.51
CA LEU A 180 17.45 2.48 12.28
C LEU A 180 17.09 3.94 12.55
N ALA A 181 16.20 4.21 13.51
CA ALA A 181 15.85 5.57 13.94
C ALA A 181 17.08 6.34 14.44
N LEU A 182 17.92 5.72 15.26
CA LEU A 182 19.17 6.31 15.73
C LEU A 182 20.15 6.55 14.59
N LEU A 183 20.31 5.59 13.67
CA LEU A 183 21.14 5.76 12.48
C LEU A 183 20.67 6.94 11.63
N VAL A 184 19.36 7.04 11.34
CA VAL A 184 18.80 8.19 10.60
C VAL A 184 19.11 9.50 11.34
N ARG A 185 18.92 9.54 12.66
CA ARG A 185 19.11 10.75 13.48
C ARG A 185 20.54 11.28 13.44
N TYR A 186 21.52 10.39 13.50
CA TYR A 186 22.92 10.78 13.71
C TYR A 186 23.78 10.75 12.44
N THR A 187 23.36 10.00 11.39
CA THR A 187 24.19 9.83 10.19
C THR A 187 23.61 10.48 8.94
N VAL A 188 22.28 10.69 8.86
CA VAL A 188 21.68 11.38 7.73
C VAL A 188 21.81 12.89 7.91
N LYS A 189 22.22 13.59 6.87
CA LYS A 189 22.21 15.06 6.83
C LYS A 189 20.88 15.56 6.29
N GLU A 190 20.30 16.59 6.93
CA GLU A 190 19.12 17.31 6.41
C GLU A 190 19.53 18.11 5.18
N PRO A 191 18.93 17.87 4.00
CA PRO A 191 19.21 18.69 2.83
C PRO A 191 18.58 20.08 2.97
N PRO A 192 19.26 21.14 2.52
CA PRO A 192 18.64 22.45 2.41
C PRO A 192 17.41 22.39 1.48
N ARG A 193 16.38 23.15 1.79
CA ARG A 193 15.15 23.18 0.98
C ARG A 193 15.42 23.82 -0.37
N GLY A 194 14.88 23.18 -1.43
CA GLY A 194 15.09 23.65 -2.80
C GLY A 194 16.53 23.47 -3.29
N TYR A 195 17.34 22.61 -2.65
CA TYR A 195 18.76 22.43 -2.98
C TYR A 195 19.02 22.05 -4.43
N SER A 196 18.11 21.30 -5.05
CA SER A 196 18.22 20.87 -6.45
C SER A 196 17.37 21.70 -7.44
N GLU A 197 16.69 22.74 -6.96
CA GLU A 197 15.81 23.58 -7.79
C GLU A 197 16.44 24.94 -8.08
N SER A 198 16.63 25.24 -9.36
CA SER A 198 17.25 26.50 -9.80
C SER A 198 16.30 27.70 -9.83
N LEU A 199 14.98 27.49 -9.80
CA LEU A 199 13.96 28.57 -9.81
C LEU A 199 12.64 28.07 -9.19
N LYS A 200 12.14 28.78 -8.21
CA LYS A 200 10.77 28.66 -7.72
C LYS A 200 9.83 29.47 -8.60
N GLN A 201 9.06 28.82 -9.47
CA GLN A 201 7.78 29.39 -9.85
C GLN A 201 6.80 29.04 -8.72
N GLU A 202 6.44 30.02 -7.91
CA GLU A 202 5.31 29.91 -7.00
C GLU A 202 4.01 29.90 -7.81
N VAL A 203 3.62 28.74 -8.29
CA VAL A 203 2.25 28.52 -8.74
C VAL A 203 1.42 28.40 -7.47
N ALA A 204 0.47 29.32 -7.27
CA ALA A 204 -0.42 29.27 -6.13
C ALA A 204 -1.11 27.88 -6.09
N ALA A 205 -0.87 27.12 -5.03
CA ALA A 205 -1.47 25.81 -4.88
C ALA A 205 -2.99 25.96 -4.73
N PRO A 206 -3.80 25.21 -5.51
CA PRO A 206 -5.26 25.29 -5.40
C PRO A 206 -5.72 24.82 -4.03
N GLY A 207 -6.83 25.37 -3.54
CA GLY A 207 -7.40 24.98 -2.26
C GLY A 207 -7.85 23.50 -2.26
N PHE A 208 -7.68 22.82 -1.13
CA PHE A 208 -8.08 21.41 -0.99
C PHE A 208 -9.53 21.15 -1.43
N TRP A 209 -10.47 21.97 -0.97
CA TRP A 209 -11.89 21.82 -1.31
C TRP A 209 -12.22 22.13 -2.78
N GLU A 210 -11.41 22.96 -3.42
CA GLU A 210 -11.51 23.23 -4.86
C GLU A 210 -11.20 21.96 -5.65
N VAL A 211 -10.12 21.25 -5.31
CA VAL A 211 -9.74 19.99 -5.95
C VAL A 211 -10.75 18.87 -5.65
N VAL A 212 -11.27 18.78 -4.42
CA VAL A 212 -12.37 17.86 -4.08
C VAL A 212 -13.59 18.16 -4.97
N GLY A 213 -13.97 19.43 -5.11
CA GLY A 213 -15.07 19.85 -5.98
C GLY A 213 -14.83 19.51 -7.46
N PHE A 214 -13.60 19.67 -7.94
CA PHE A 214 -13.20 19.29 -9.30
C PHE A 214 -13.33 17.78 -9.53
N ILE A 215 -12.79 16.96 -8.62
CA ILE A 215 -12.92 15.48 -8.70
C ILE A 215 -14.39 15.08 -8.69
N TRP A 216 -15.20 15.69 -7.83
CA TRP A 216 -16.62 15.34 -7.70
C TRP A 216 -17.44 15.72 -8.95
N ARG A 217 -17.12 16.82 -9.62
CA ARG A 217 -17.78 17.24 -10.86
C ARG A 217 -17.34 16.42 -12.07
N SER A 218 -16.10 15.92 -12.08
CA SER A 218 -15.59 15.10 -13.16
C SER A 218 -16.06 13.65 -13.05
N SER A 219 -16.89 13.22 -13.99
CA SER A 219 -17.36 11.81 -14.03
C SER A 219 -16.20 10.83 -14.20
N VAL A 220 -15.19 11.17 -15.00
CA VAL A 220 -14.01 10.34 -15.24
C VAL A 220 -13.21 10.16 -13.94
N LEU A 221 -12.90 11.26 -13.23
CA LEU A 221 -12.14 11.20 -11.97
C LEU A 221 -12.88 10.43 -10.88
N ARG A 222 -14.20 10.59 -10.75
CA ARG A 222 -15.00 9.78 -9.81
C ARG A 222 -14.86 8.28 -10.07
N HIS A 223 -14.92 7.87 -11.33
CA HIS A 223 -14.75 6.47 -11.70
C HIS A 223 -13.32 5.98 -11.43
N ILE A 224 -12.28 6.80 -11.68
CA ILE A 224 -10.89 6.45 -11.41
C ILE A 224 -10.67 6.23 -9.90
N VAL A 225 -11.10 7.19 -9.08
CA VAL A 225 -10.92 7.12 -7.61
C VAL A 225 -11.70 5.92 -7.03
N ALA A 226 -12.96 5.73 -7.44
CA ALA A 226 -13.76 4.59 -6.99
C ALA A 226 -13.12 3.24 -7.41
N ALA A 227 -12.69 3.13 -8.67
CA ALA A 227 -12.07 1.92 -9.19
C ALA A 227 -10.77 1.58 -8.44
N GLY A 228 -9.87 2.57 -8.24
CA GLY A 228 -8.64 2.40 -7.50
C GLY A 228 -8.89 1.97 -6.06
N ALA A 229 -9.85 2.58 -5.38
CA ALA A 229 -10.24 2.23 -4.02
C ALA A 229 -10.78 0.80 -3.90
N LEU A 230 -11.66 0.38 -4.82
CA LEU A 230 -12.28 -0.95 -4.80
C LEU A 230 -11.29 -2.08 -5.18
N VAL A 231 -10.39 -1.83 -6.13
CA VAL A 231 -9.33 -2.80 -6.49
C VAL A 231 -8.33 -2.92 -5.34
N SER A 232 -7.93 -1.80 -4.72
CA SER A 232 -7.05 -1.84 -3.55
C SER A 232 -7.69 -2.52 -2.34
N PHE A 233 -9.02 -2.42 -2.18
CA PHE A 233 -9.77 -3.15 -1.15
C PHE A 233 -9.53 -4.65 -1.25
N ALA A 234 -9.73 -5.23 -2.44
CA ALA A 234 -9.50 -6.66 -2.67
C ALA A 234 -8.02 -7.04 -2.47
N GLY A 235 -7.09 -6.17 -2.91
CA GLY A 235 -5.66 -6.36 -2.76
C GLY A 235 -5.22 -6.40 -1.28
N TYR A 236 -5.55 -5.39 -0.49
CA TYR A 236 -5.18 -5.35 0.94
C TYR A 236 -5.88 -6.42 1.77
N ALA A 237 -7.15 -6.71 1.47
CA ALA A 237 -7.85 -7.82 2.10
C ALA A 237 -7.12 -9.15 1.85
N SER A 238 -6.73 -9.42 0.60
CA SER A 238 -6.00 -10.65 0.24
C SER A 238 -4.64 -10.73 0.95
N VAL A 239 -3.86 -9.66 0.94
CA VAL A 239 -2.53 -9.63 1.57
C VAL A 239 -2.59 -9.97 3.07
N ILE A 240 -3.64 -9.54 3.77
CA ILE A 240 -3.83 -9.81 5.21
C ILE A 240 -4.43 -11.20 5.47
N TRP A 241 -5.43 -11.61 4.67
CA TRP A 241 -6.19 -12.81 5.00
C TRP A 241 -5.72 -14.09 4.31
N ILE A 242 -4.97 -14.04 3.22
CA ILE A 242 -4.40 -15.23 2.56
C ILE A 242 -3.42 -15.97 3.49
N PRO A 243 -2.49 -15.32 4.22
CA PRO A 243 -1.67 -16.03 5.20
C PRO A 243 -2.50 -16.76 6.24
N ILE A 244 -3.51 -16.09 6.81
CA ILE A 244 -4.42 -16.65 7.81
C ILE A 244 -5.22 -17.82 7.24
N TYR A 245 -5.69 -17.71 6.00
CA TYR A 245 -6.40 -18.76 5.29
C TYR A 245 -5.54 -20.02 5.09
N LEU A 246 -4.28 -19.86 4.65
CA LEU A 246 -3.37 -20.97 4.44
C LEU A 246 -3.00 -21.68 5.75
N VAL A 247 -2.82 -20.93 6.84
CA VAL A 247 -2.57 -21.50 8.17
C VAL A 247 -3.82 -22.18 8.71
N ARG A 248 -4.98 -21.49 8.74
CA ARG A 248 -6.21 -21.97 9.39
C ARG A 248 -6.86 -23.13 8.63
N ILE A 249 -7.06 -22.96 7.32
CA ILE A 249 -7.86 -23.90 6.52
C ILE A 249 -7.00 -25.05 5.99
N HIS A 250 -5.74 -24.78 5.69
CA HIS A 250 -4.85 -25.79 5.11
C HIS A 250 -3.82 -26.35 6.08
N GLY A 251 -3.77 -25.86 7.33
CA GLY A 251 -2.86 -26.37 8.36
C GLY A 251 -1.38 -26.16 8.07
N MET A 252 -1.04 -25.20 7.19
CA MET A 252 0.36 -24.91 6.84
C MET A 252 1.08 -24.21 7.99
N GLY A 253 2.38 -24.48 8.13
CA GLY A 253 3.24 -23.74 9.05
C GLY A 253 3.41 -22.28 8.60
N THR A 254 3.56 -21.36 9.56
CA THR A 254 3.70 -19.92 9.24
C THR A 254 4.99 -19.60 8.49
N GLY A 255 6.09 -20.34 8.73
CA GLY A 255 7.35 -20.20 8.00
C GLY A 255 7.21 -20.62 6.54
N GLU A 256 6.51 -21.73 6.28
CA GLU A 256 6.22 -22.19 4.93
C GLU A 256 5.32 -21.20 4.18
N VAL A 257 4.22 -20.76 4.79
CA VAL A 257 3.32 -19.73 4.25
C VAL A 257 4.08 -18.43 3.97
N GLY A 258 4.91 -17.98 4.92
CA GLY A 258 5.75 -16.81 4.77
C GLY A 258 6.68 -16.90 3.57
N SER A 259 7.28 -18.06 3.33
CA SER A 259 8.18 -18.30 2.18
C SER A 259 7.46 -18.21 0.85
N TYR A 260 6.30 -18.85 0.70
CA TYR A 260 5.50 -18.75 -0.53
C TYR A 260 5.00 -17.32 -0.77
N LEU A 261 4.47 -16.65 0.24
CA LEU A 261 3.90 -15.31 0.07
C LEU A 261 4.97 -14.22 -0.13
N ALA A 262 6.15 -14.38 0.45
CA ALA A 262 7.29 -13.51 0.15
C ALA A 262 7.64 -13.53 -1.35
N LEU A 263 7.65 -14.71 -1.97
CA LEU A 263 7.89 -14.84 -3.41
C LEU A 263 6.69 -14.35 -4.23
N LEU A 264 5.48 -14.78 -3.91
CA LEU A 264 4.29 -14.47 -4.70
C LEU A 264 3.92 -13.00 -4.64
N ILE A 265 3.90 -12.40 -3.46
CA ILE A 265 3.47 -11.00 -3.27
C ILE A 265 4.68 -10.07 -3.37
N GLY A 266 5.82 -10.40 -2.74
CA GLY A 266 7.02 -9.57 -2.77
C GLY A 266 7.63 -9.50 -4.17
N VAL A 267 8.02 -10.63 -4.75
CA VAL A 267 8.65 -10.68 -6.09
C VAL A 267 7.59 -10.58 -7.18
N GLY A 268 6.53 -11.40 -7.11
CA GLY A 268 5.44 -11.41 -8.10
C GLY A 268 4.74 -10.06 -8.19
N GLY A 269 4.50 -9.39 -7.05
CA GLY A 269 3.93 -8.04 -7.01
C GLY A 269 4.83 -6.99 -7.68
N ALA A 270 6.15 -7.04 -7.48
CA ALA A 270 7.09 -6.16 -8.18
C ALA A 270 7.03 -6.35 -9.70
N ILE A 271 7.00 -7.60 -10.16
CA ILE A 271 6.82 -7.94 -11.58
C ILE A 271 5.48 -7.39 -12.09
N GLY A 272 4.40 -7.53 -11.31
CA GLY A 272 3.07 -7.03 -11.65
C GLY A 272 3.04 -5.50 -11.84
N ILE A 273 3.66 -4.74 -10.94
CA ILE A 273 3.76 -3.26 -11.07
C ILE A 273 4.51 -2.88 -12.35
N TYR A 274 5.67 -3.53 -12.62
CA TYR A 274 6.46 -3.26 -13.82
C TYR A 274 5.71 -3.60 -15.10
N LEU A 275 5.12 -4.80 -15.17
CA LEU A 275 4.33 -5.23 -16.33
C LEU A 275 3.10 -4.33 -16.53
N GLY A 276 2.46 -3.91 -15.44
CA GLY A 276 1.30 -3.02 -15.49
C GLY A 276 1.61 -1.70 -16.20
N GLY A 277 2.71 -1.05 -15.83
CA GLY A 277 3.18 0.15 -16.52
C GLY A 277 3.48 -0.11 -17.99
N ARG A 278 4.31 -1.13 -18.29
CA ARG A 278 4.72 -1.45 -19.67
C ARG A 278 3.56 -1.82 -20.59
N ILE A 279 2.64 -2.65 -20.12
CA ILE A 279 1.45 -3.07 -20.91
C ILE A 279 0.52 -1.88 -21.12
N ALA A 280 0.27 -1.09 -20.09
CA ALA A 280 -0.60 0.07 -20.18
C ALA A 280 -0.04 1.12 -21.15
N ASP A 281 1.26 1.44 -21.07
CA ASP A 281 1.92 2.37 -21.99
C ASP A 281 1.88 1.86 -23.44
N PHE A 282 2.22 0.59 -23.65
CA PHE A 282 2.20 -0.03 -24.97
C PHE A 282 0.80 -0.02 -25.61
N MET A 283 -0.22 -0.36 -24.82
CA MET A 283 -1.60 -0.39 -25.32
C MET A 283 -2.16 1.02 -25.54
N SER A 284 -1.85 1.93 -24.62
CA SER A 284 -2.27 3.34 -24.74
C SER A 284 -1.65 4.01 -25.97
N ALA A 285 -0.36 3.82 -26.22
CA ALA A 285 0.34 4.40 -27.36
C ALA A 285 -0.19 3.87 -28.72
N ARG A 286 -0.65 2.61 -28.77
CA ARG A 286 -1.11 2.01 -30.02
C ARG A 286 -2.63 2.11 -30.26
N ARG A 287 -3.41 2.18 -29.19
CA ARG A 287 -4.89 2.05 -29.27
C ARG A 287 -5.64 3.16 -28.55
N GLY A 288 -4.92 4.16 -28.00
CA GLY A 288 -5.48 5.33 -27.33
C GLY A 288 -5.59 5.18 -25.80
N GLU A 289 -5.74 6.32 -25.12
CA GLU A 289 -5.68 6.44 -23.65
C GLU A 289 -6.75 5.60 -22.90
N GLN A 290 -7.86 5.25 -23.55
CA GLN A 290 -8.90 4.39 -22.97
C GLN A 290 -8.36 3.01 -22.55
N TRP A 291 -7.22 2.60 -23.06
CA TRP A 291 -6.58 1.33 -22.69
C TRP A 291 -5.90 1.37 -21.32
N LEU A 292 -5.56 2.54 -20.79
CA LEU A 292 -5.03 2.64 -19.42
C LEU A 292 -5.98 1.99 -18.39
N PRO A 293 -7.26 2.40 -18.28
CA PRO A 293 -8.20 1.75 -17.36
C PRO A 293 -8.62 0.35 -17.82
N TRP A 294 -8.69 0.07 -19.14
CA TRP A 294 -9.07 -1.26 -19.61
C TRP A 294 -8.05 -2.34 -19.33
N VAL A 295 -6.75 -2.03 -19.34
CA VAL A 295 -5.70 -2.99 -18.95
C VAL A 295 -5.90 -3.41 -17.49
N VAL A 296 -6.23 -2.48 -16.60
CA VAL A 296 -6.52 -2.80 -15.19
C VAL A 296 -7.81 -3.61 -15.07
N ALA A 297 -8.88 -3.23 -15.77
CA ALA A 297 -10.14 -3.97 -15.78
C ALA A 297 -9.94 -5.42 -16.24
N LEU A 298 -9.21 -5.63 -17.34
CA LEU A 298 -8.95 -6.95 -17.90
C LEU A 298 -8.07 -7.81 -16.99
N SER A 299 -7.00 -7.25 -16.42
CA SER A 299 -6.14 -7.98 -15.47
C SER A 299 -6.91 -8.38 -14.21
N SER A 300 -7.75 -7.49 -13.69
CA SER A 300 -8.63 -7.80 -12.56
C SER A 300 -9.67 -8.86 -12.91
N LEU A 301 -10.25 -8.82 -14.11
CA LEU A 301 -11.21 -9.82 -14.60
C LEU A 301 -10.57 -11.21 -14.71
N ILE A 302 -9.33 -11.29 -15.21
CA ILE A 302 -8.56 -12.54 -15.27
C ILE A 302 -8.26 -13.08 -13.87
N SER A 303 -8.06 -12.20 -12.89
CA SER A 303 -7.80 -12.60 -11.50
C SER A 303 -9.02 -13.21 -10.79
N LEU A 304 -10.26 -12.87 -11.18
CA LEU A 304 -11.48 -13.32 -10.48
C LEU A 304 -11.62 -14.85 -10.38
N PRO A 305 -11.56 -15.62 -11.51
CA PRO A 305 -11.70 -17.07 -11.41
C PRO A 305 -10.54 -17.71 -10.61
N MET A 306 -9.36 -17.13 -10.67
CA MET A 306 -8.20 -17.61 -9.92
C MET A 306 -8.34 -17.34 -8.41
N LEU A 307 -8.87 -16.17 -8.02
CA LEU A 307 -9.21 -15.89 -6.62
C LEU A 307 -10.28 -16.84 -6.10
N PHE A 308 -11.33 -17.10 -6.88
CA PHE A 308 -12.35 -18.06 -6.51
C PHE A 308 -11.76 -19.47 -6.31
N LEU A 309 -10.92 -19.93 -7.24
CA LEU A 309 -10.20 -21.20 -7.13
C LEU A 309 -9.27 -21.22 -5.91
N THR A 310 -8.58 -20.11 -5.60
CA THR A 310 -7.75 -19.99 -4.40
C THR A 310 -8.58 -20.21 -3.14
N PHE A 311 -9.71 -19.52 -3.00
CA PHE A 311 -10.52 -19.57 -1.77
C PHE A 311 -11.25 -20.90 -1.61
N MET A 312 -11.62 -21.57 -2.71
CA MET A 312 -12.33 -22.85 -2.70
C MET A 312 -11.38 -24.05 -2.87
N ALA A 313 -10.07 -23.83 -2.86
CA ALA A 313 -9.10 -24.92 -3.01
C ALA A 313 -9.25 -25.97 -1.94
N SER A 314 -9.13 -27.24 -2.34
CA SER A 314 -9.18 -28.39 -1.44
C SER A 314 -7.81 -28.76 -0.86
N THR A 315 -6.71 -28.30 -1.48
CA THR A 315 -5.35 -28.54 -1.04
C THR A 315 -4.53 -27.24 -0.97
N PRO A 316 -3.53 -27.15 -0.08
CA PRO A 316 -2.70 -25.96 0.04
C PRO A 316 -1.97 -25.63 -1.27
N MET A 317 -1.46 -26.63 -1.98
CA MET A 317 -0.73 -26.42 -3.24
C MET A 317 -1.64 -25.90 -4.34
N MET A 318 -2.90 -26.34 -4.40
CA MET A 318 -3.91 -25.79 -5.32
C MET A 318 -4.20 -24.31 -5.00
N ALA A 319 -4.33 -23.97 -3.71
CA ALA A 319 -4.54 -22.58 -3.29
C ALA A 319 -3.36 -21.69 -3.69
N ILE A 320 -2.13 -22.13 -3.41
CA ILE A 320 -0.90 -21.40 -3.77
C ILE A 320 -0.77 -21.24 -5.28
N ALA A 321 -0.95 -22.31 -6.06
CA ALA A 321 -0.85 -22.27 -7.51
C ALA A 321 -1.90 -21.36 -8.15
N ALA A 322 -3.14 -21.39 -7.67
CA ALA A 322 -4.19 -20.49 -8.12
C ALA A 322 -3.92 -19.03 -7.75
N TYR A 323 -3.27 -18.77 -6.59
CA TYR A 323 -2.97 -17.42 -6.11
C TYR A 323 -1.79 -16.75 -6.84
N VAL A 324 -0.95 -17.50 -7.59
CA VAL A 324 0.20 -16.93 -8.34
C VAL A 324 -0.24 -15.76 -9.23
N LEU A 325 -1.28 -15.97 -10.03
CA LEU A 325 -1.74 -14.98 -11.00
C LEU A 325 -2.39 -13.77 -10.32
N PRO A 326 -3.33 -13.92 -9.35
CA PRO A 326 -3.85 -12.81 -8.55
C PRO A 326 -2.79 -11.99 -7.81
N ALA A 327 -1.76 -12.63 -7.26
CA ALA A 327 -0.68 -11.92 -6.56
C ALA A 327 0.10 -10.98 -7.49
N MET A 328 0.34 -11.39 -8.75
CA MET A 328 0.98 -10.55 -9.76
C MET A 328 0.04 -9.49 -10.32
N LEU A 329 -1.15 -9.88 -10.75
CA LEU A 329 -2.09 -8.98 -11.42
C LEU A 329 -2.74 -7.99 -10.46
N GLY A 330 -2.86 -8.34 -9.18
CA GLY A 330 -3.42 -7.48 -8.14
C GLY A 330 -2.63 -6.20 -7.85
N THR A 331 -1.36 -6.14 -8.25
CA THR A 331 -0.51 -4.94 -8.13
C THR A 331 -0.39 -4.14 -9.43
N LEU A 332 -0.85 -4.72 -10.54
CA LEU A 332 -0.74 -4.14 -11.89
C LEU A 332 -1.41 -2.76 -12.00
N TYR A 333 -2.49 -2.52 -11.23
CA TYR A 333 -3.26 -1.27 -11.27
C TYR A 333 -2.48 -0.04 -10.79
N VAL A 334 -1.37 -0.22 -10.05
CA VAL A 334 -0.70 0.88 -9.35
C VAL A 334 -0.18 1.94 -10.32
N ALA A 335 0.61 1.54 -11.31
CA ALA A 335 1.19 2.49 -12.28
C ALA A 335 0.13 3.13 -13.19
N PRO A 336 -0.78 2.37 -13.86
CA PRO A 336 -1.86 2.96 -14.65
C PRO A 336 -2.80 3.83 -13.83
N GLY A 337 -3.09 3.47 -12.58
CA GLY A 337 -3.95 4.24 -11.69
C GLY A 337 -3.39 5.64 -11.38
N PHE A 338 -2.07 5.73 -11.11
CA PHE A 338 -1.41 7.03 -10.96
C PHE A 338 -1.42 7.83 -12.24
N ALA A 339 -1.13 7.21 -13.39
CA ALA A 339 -1.14 7.89 -14.70
C ALA A 339 -2.54 8.45 -15.02
N LEU A 340 -3.62 7.69 -14.77
CA LEU A 340 -5.00 8.13 -14.99
C LEU A 340 -5.35 9.38 -14.18
N ILE A 341 -4.99 9.43 -12.89
CA ILE A 341 -5.22 10.62 -12.05
C ILE A 341 -4.46 11.83 -12.61
N GLN A 342 -3.20 11.65 -12.99
CA GLN A 342 -2.34 12.70 -13.52
C GLN A 342 -2.86 13.25 -14.85
N ASN A 343 -3.27 12.37 -15.77
CA ASN A 343 -3.76 12.77 -17.10
C ASN A 343 -5.13 13.45 -17.03
N ALA A 344 -6.00 13.04 -16.09
CA ALA A 344 -7.34 13.59 -15.95
C ALA A 344 -7.39 14.89 -15.11
N THR A 345 -6.24 15.36 -14.57
CA THR A 345 -6.19 16.49 -13.63
C THR A 345 -5.30 17.60 -14.17
N PRO A 346 -5.73 18.89 -14.12
CA PRO A 346 -4.90 20.04 -14.46
C PRO A 346 -3.59 20.06 -13.68
N LEU A 347 -2.53 20.64 -14.26
CA LEU A 347 -1.17 20.57 -13.73
C LEU A 347 -1.07 21.06 -12.28
N GLU A 348 -1.75 22.17 -11.96
CA GLU A 348 -1.77 22.82 -10.65
C GLU A 348 -2.47 21.97 -9.57
N MET A 349 -3.40 21.08 -9.97
CA MET A 349 -4.22 20.26 -9.07
C MET A 349 -3.67 18.84 -8.88
N ARG A 350 -2.70 18.40 -9.66
CA ARG A 350 -2.23 17.01 -9.72
C ARG A 350 -1.77 16.45 -8.39
N SER A 351 -0.98 17.22 -7.64
CA SER A 351 -0.44 16.79 -6.35
C SER A 351 -1.54 16.58 -5.31
N VAL A 352 -2.50 17.51 -5.23
CA VAL A 352 -3.62 17.42 -4.29
C VAL A 352 -4.59 16.31 -4.72
N ALA A 353 -4.87 16.16 -6.01
CA ALA A 353 -5.70 15.06 -6.53
C ALA A 353 -5.09 13.68 -6.26
N ALA A 354 -3.77 13.53 -6.43
CA ALA A 354 -3.07 12.30 -6.07
C ALA A 354 -3.13 12.01 -4.57
N ALA A 355 -3.00 13.04 -3.71
CA ALA A 355 -3.13 12.89 -2.27
C ALA A 355 -4.55 12.47 -1.85
N ILE A 356 -5.59 13.06 -2.45
CA ILE A 356 -6.99 12.67 -2.21
C ILE A 356 -7.23 11.22 -2.66
N ASN A 357 -6.74 10.84 -3.84
CA ASN A 357 -6.85 9.46 -4.31
C ASN A 357 -6.17 8.48 -3.36
N LEU A 358 -4.97 8.80 -2.89
CA LEU A 358 -4.24 7.96 -1.95
C LEU A 358 -4.96 7.86 -0.58
N PHE A 359 -5.53 8.98 -0.10
CA PHE A 359 -6.34 8.99 1.11
C PHE A 359 -7.55 8.06 1.00
N VAL A 360 -8.33 8.17 -0.08
CA VAL A 360 -9.50 7.31 -0.33
C VAL A 360 -9.08 5.84 -0.47
N THR A 361 -8.00 5.57 -1.20
CA THR A 361 -7.44 4.23 -1.39
C THR A 361 -6.99 3.61 -0.05
N ASN A 362 -6.39 4.39 0.85
CA ASN A 362 -5.98 3.89 2.16
C ASN A 362 -7.19 3.63 3.07
N ILE A 363 -8.16 4.53 3.13
CA ILE A 363 -9.34 4.32 3.99
C ILE A 363 -10.18 3.15 3.49
N VAL A 364 -10.49 3.10 2.19
CA VAL A 364 -11.34 2.04 1.61
C VAL A 364 -10.55 0.74 1.44
N GLY A 365 -9.34 0.81 0.89
CA GLY A 365 -8.52 -0.38 0.61
C GLY A 365 -7.92 -0.96 1.88
N LEU A 366 -6.96 -0.25 2.45
CA LEU A 366 -6.22 -0.71 3.62
C LEU A 366 -7.09 -0.80 4.87
N GLY A 367 -8.06 0.13 5.05
CA GLY A 367 -8.94 0.15 6.21
C GLY A 367 -10.08 -0.87 6.11
N LEU A 368 -11.00 -0.66 5.16
CA LEU A 368 -12.22 -1.46 5.08
C LEU A 368 -11.98 -2.87 4.52
N GLY A 369 -10.97 -3.07 3.65
CA GLY A 369 -10.71 -4.38 3.04
C GLY A 369 -10.54 -5.50 4.07
N PRO A 370 -9.52 -5.46 4.93
CA PRO A 370 -9.31 -6.48 5.96
C PRO A 370 -10.46 -6.59 6.95
N PHE A 371 -11.06 -5.46 7.35
CA PHE A 371 -12.19 -5.44 8.28
C PHE A 371 -13.40 -6.19 7.72
N THR A 372 -13.76 -5.93 6.46
CA THR A 372 -14.93 -6.56 5.82
C THR A 372 -14.77 -8.08 5.72
N VAL A 373 -13.60 -8.57 5.36
CA VAL A 373 -13.33 -10.02 5.33
C VAL A 373 -13.48 -10.63 6.73
N GLY A 374 -12.92 -9.96 7.77
CA GLY A 374 -13.07 -10.43 9.15
C GLY A 374 -14.52 -10.47 9.61
N PHE A 375 -15.28 -9.41 9.33
CA PHE A 375 -16.70 -9.34 9.66
C PHE A 375 -17.52 -10.45 8.98
N PHE A 376 -17.36 -10.64 7.68
CA PHE A 376 -18.06 -11.71 6.97
C PHE A 376 -17.54 -13.11 7.34
N SER A 377 -16.25 -13.25 7.70
CA SER A 377 -15.75 -14.52 8.23
C SER A 377 -16.49 -14.93 9.50
N ASP A 378 -16.63 -14.04 10.49
CA ASP A 378 -17.38 -14.30 11.71
C ASP A 378 -18.87 -14.54 11.42
N PHE A 379 -19.47 -13.77 10.49
CA PHE A 379 -20.86 -13.95 10.09
C PHE A 379 -21.12 -15.34 9.48
N PHE A 380 -20.29 -15.77 8.54
CA PHE A 380 -20.42 -17.07 7.88
C PHE A 380 -19.96 -18.23 8.78
N ALA A 381 -19.11 -17.97 9.77
CA ALA A 381 -18.70 -19.00 10.73
C ALA A 381 -19.88 -19.61 11.52
N GLN A 382 -20.97 -18.86 11.70
CA GLN A 382 -22.18 -19.37 12.35
C GLN A 382 -22.81 -20.56 11.60
N SER A 383 -22.65 -20.61 10.27
CA SER A 383 -23.23 -21.67 9.42
C SER A 383 -22.19 -22.65 8.87
N TYR A 384 -20.95 -22.22 8.70
CA TYR A 384 -19.90 -22.97 8.02
C TYR A 384 -18.66 -23.24 8.90
N GLY A 385 -18.69 -22.87 10.20
CA GLY A 385 -17.54 -23.04 11.08
C GLY A 385 -16.28 -22.33 10.55
N GLU A 386 -15.15 -23.01 10.55
CA GLU A 386 -13.87 -22.44 10.08
C GLU A 386 -13.88 -22.07 8.59
N ASP A 387 -14.67 -22.76 7.76
CA ASP A 387 -14.85 -22.42 6.34
C ASP A 387 -15.55 -21.06 6.11
N GLY A 388 -16.10 -20.45 7.16
CA GLY A 388 -16.61 -19.07 7.12
C GLY A 388 -15.58 -18.08 6.57
N LEU A 389 -14.28 -18.33 6.80
CA LEU A 389 -13.20 -17.50 6.23
C LEU A 389 -13.15 -17.55 4.69
N ARG A 390 -13.43 -18.72 4.07
CA ARG A 390 -13.49 -18.85 2.61
C ARG A 390 -14.56 -17.92 2.03
N TRP A 391 -15.74 -17.88 2.65
CA TRP A 391 -16.84 -17.02 2.25
C TRP A 391 -16.59 -15.54 2.56
N GLY A 392 -15.94 -15.25 3.67
CA GLY A 392 -15.44 -13.91 3.99
C GLY A 392 -14.50 -13.38 2.89
N LEU A 393 -13.53 -14.18 2.47
CA LEU A 393 -12.63 -13.86 1.35
C LEU A 393 -13.38 -13.74 0.02
N ALA A 394 -14.39 -14.56 -0.24
CA ALA A 394 -15.17 -14.50 -1.47
C ALA A 394 -15.94 -13.18 -1.62
N THR A 395 -16.23 -12.44 -0.55
CA THR A 395 -16.84 -11.10 -0.62
C THR A 395 -15.95 -10.11 -1.39
N THR A 396 -14.62 -10.30 -1.36
CA THR A 396 -13.68 -9.47 -2.11
C THR A 396 -13.87 -9.57 -3.62
N ILE A 397 -14.35 -10.71 -4.13
CA ILE A 397 -14.66 -10.93 -5.54
C ILE A 397 -15.79 -10.00 -5.99
N VAL A 398 -16.84 -9.84 -5.16
CA VAL A 398 -17.97 -8.95 -5.47
C VAL A 398 -17.51 -7.50 -5.53
N ILE A 399 -16.67 -7.10 -4.57
CA ILE A 399 -16.10 -5.73 -4.55
C ILE A 399 -15.16 -5.50 -5.74
N LEU A 400 -14.36 -6.51 -6.11
CA LEU A 400 -13.47 -6.42 -7.27
C LEU A 400 -14.27 -6.30 -8.59
N LEU A 401 -15.39 -7.04 -8.74
CA LEU A 401 -16.31 -6.88 -9.89
C LEU A 401 -16.81 -5.44 -10.01
N TRP A 402 -17.15 -4.81 -8.89
CA TRP A 402 -17.56 -3.42 -8.87
C TRP A 402 -16.42 -2.48 -9.28
N GLY A 403 -15.18 -2.73 -8.82
CA GLY A 403 -13.99 -2.01 -9.28
C GLY A 403 -13.75 -2.14 -10.78
N ILE A 404 -13.87 -3.35 -11.34
CA ILE A 404 -13.78 -3.63 -12.77
C ILE A 404 -14.82 -2.82 -13.56
N PHE A 405 -16.06 -2.78 -13.10
CA PHE A 405 -17.10 -1.96 -13.71
C PHE A 405 -16.69 -0.48 -13.79
N HIS A 406 -16.14 0.09 -12.73
CA HIS A 406 -15.70 1.48 -12.72
C HIS A 406 -14.54 1.74 -13.69
N TYR A 407 -13.51 0.87 -13.72
CA TYR A 407 -12.42 0.98 -14.70
C TYR A 407 -12.91 0.82 -16.14
N TRP A 408 -13.84 -0.10 -16.40
CA TRP A 408 -14.42 -0.30 -17.72
C TRP A 408 -15.19 0.94 -18.19
N ARG A 409 -16.06 1.49 -17.33
CA ARG A 409 -16.82 2.73 -17.59
C ARG A 409 -15.89 3.93 -17.83
N CYS A 410 -14.83 4.04 -17.07
CA CYS A 410 -13.82 5.08 -17.26
C CYS A 410 -13.24 5.03 -18.69
N GLY A 411 -12.84 3.85 -19.17
CA GLY A 411 -12.31 3.69 -20.52
C GLY A 411 -13.32 4.06 -21.62
N ILE A 412 -14.60 3.71 -21.44
CA ILE A 412 -15.67 4.12 -22.37
C ILE A 412 -15.80 5.65 -22.42
N MET A 413 -15.72 6.33 -21.25
CA MET A 413 -15.84 7.79 -21.20
C MET A 413 -14.67 8.49 -21.86
N ILE A 414 -13.42 8.01 -21.61
CA ILE A 414 -12.22 8.53 -22.26
C ILE A 414 -12.32 8.36 -23.77
N LYS A 415 -12.70 7.18 -24.25
CA LYS A 415 -12.88 6.92 -25.68
C LYS A 415 -13.89 7.88 -26.31
N ARG A 416 -15.07 8.05 -25.72
CA ARG A 416 -16.11 8.97 -26.23
C ARG A 416 -15.63 10.41 -26.30
N LYS A 417 -14.87 10.87 -25.31
CA LYS A 417 -14.31 12.23 -25.31
C LYS A 417 -13.32 12.41 -26.47
N ASN A 418 -12.43 11.45 -26.69
CA ASN A 418 -11.47 11.48 -27.78
C ASN A 418 -12.16 11.44 -29.16
N ASP A 419 -13.17 10.58 -29.33
CA ASP A 419 -13.95 10.50 -30.57
C ASP A 419 -14.68 11.82 -30.88
N GLN A 420 -15.19 12.52 -29.87
CA GLN A 420 -15.80 13.85 -29.99
C GLN A 420 -14.80 14.95 -30.29
N GLY A 421 -13.63 14.97 -29.67
CA GLY A 421 -12.54 15.91 -29.93
C GLY A 421 -12.04 15.81 -31.37
N VAL A 422 -11.86 14.59 -31.88
CA VAL A 422 -11.49 14.35 -33.28
C VAL A 422 -12.53 14.89 -34.27
N LEU A 423 -13.83 14.75 -33.97
CA LEU A 423 -14.92 15.26 -34.81
C LEU A 423 -15.01 16.80 -34.79
N GLN A 424 -14.51 17.46 -33.74
CA GLN A 424 -14.49 18.93 -33.60
C GLN A 424 -13.20 19.57 -34.12
N GLY A 425 -12.24 18.78 -34.63
CA GLY A 425 -10.98 19.27 -35.18
C GLY A 425 -10.00 19.82 -34.13
N GLU A 426 -10.18 19.50 -32.85
CA GLU A 426 -9.19 19.82 -31.80
C GLU A 426 -7.97 18.89 -31.94
N PRO A 427 -6.73 19.42 -32.00
CA PRO A 427 -5.53 18.60 -32.03
C PRO A 427 -5.40 17.79 -30.74
N ASN A 428 -5.00 16.51 -30.88
CA ASN A 428 -4.77 15.57 -29.81
C ASN A 428 -3.72 16.06 -28.78
#